data_dd085fa05e0f5d93e51ef9bdfbf96c5a
#
_entry.id   dd085fa05e0f5d93e51ef9bdfbf96c5a
#
_cell.length_a   1.000
_cell.length_b   1.000
_cell.length_c   1.000
_cell.angle_alpha   90.00
_cell.angle_beta   90.00
_cell.angle_gamma   90.00
#
_symmetry.space_group_name_H-M   'P 1'
#
loop_
_entity.id
_entity.type
_entity.pdbx_description
1 polymer ?
#
loop_
_entity_poly.entity_id
_entity_poly.type
_entity_poly.pdbx_seq_one_letter_code
_entity_poly.pdbx_strand_id
1 'polypeptide(L)'
;MENDIDDLTKSEINAERILRRCHIHSFDDGGVFSFITGGMGTGKTSVMLCFMDYTLKHYPGEKVFWSNAYNSPVQSLKIGLDHHHIMVQQGCGVSFHDRTQRLRQIHPDITVFKGFEDLYNKAEPGMCNCVFFGDRMVWMDFIHYLRGVGEWVHVYIDELSEISPAFTSGKLFKKIGQFSMDLKEVRKCMMNVHCNSQALPDIDHRVRSKFMIRVFLPGARAGKDSRITQGAIDNLSEDPKGGNEGYLEYSGKFGTTIFKDIYRPQEGLQWEARINGV
;
A
#
# COMPACT_ATOMS: atom_id res chain seq x y z
N MET A 1 -5.34 26.07 11.50
CA MET A 1 -5.24 24.71 10.88
C MET A 1 -6.40 23.76 11.22
N GLU A 2 -7.36 24.20 12.06
CA GLU A 2 -8.55 23.37 12.43
C GLU A 2 -9.71 23.45 11.44
N ASN A 3 -9.80 24.48 10.60
CA ASN A 3 -10.95 24.73 9.72
C ASN A 3 -10.97 23.92 8.40
N ASP A 4 -9.89 23.18 8.08
CA ASP A 4 -9.77 22.52 6.77
C ASP A 4 -10.41 21.13 6.71
N ILE A 5 -10.84 20.55 7.82
CA ILE A 5 -11.44 19.20 7.84
C ILE A 5 -12.96 19.25 7.68
N ASP A 6 -13.60 20.35 8.12
CA ASP A 6 -15.06 20.53 7.97
C ASP A 6 -15.49 20.86 6.53
N ASP A 7 -14.55 21.37 5.70
CA ASP A 7 -14.76 21.52 4.25
C ASP A 7 -14.68 20.18 3.48
N LEU A 8 -14.34 19.08 4.15
CA LEU A 8 -14.29 17.74 3.55
C LEU A 8 -15.67 17.17 3.17
N THR A 9 -16.75 17.78 3.62
CA THR A 9 -18.09 17.23 3.48
C THR A 9 -18.71 17.35 2.08
N LYS A 10 -18.10 18.07 1.14
CA LYS A 10 -18.61 18.19 -0.26
C LYS A 10 -17.57 18.51 -1.34
N SER A 11 -16.27 18.62 -1.04
CA SER A 11 -15.30 18.94 -2.06
C SER A 11 -14.65 17.68 -2.64
N GLU A 12 -14.44 17.69 -3.94
CA GLU A 12 -13.57 16.74 -4.63
C GLU A 12 -12.17 16.80 -4.02
N ILE A 13 -11.89 15.87 -3.10
CA ILE A 13 -10.57 15.74 -2.53
C ILE A 13 -9.80 14.83 -3.48
N ASN A 14 -8.85 15.38 -4.20
CA ASN A 14 -7.89 14.58 -4.94
C ASN A 14 -6.95 13.87 -3.95
N ALA A 15 -6.32 12.80 -4.39
CA ALA A 15 -5.35 12.05 -3.61
C ALA A 15 -4.26 12.94 -3.01
N GLU A 16 -3.89 14.02 -3.70
CA GLU A 16 -2.91 15.01 -3.26
C GLU A 16 -3.27 15.70 -1.93
N ARG A 17 -4.53 16.11 -1.74
CA ARG A 17 -4.96 16.72 -0.47
C ARG A 17 -4.93 15.74 0.69
N ILE A 18 -5.31 14.49 0.45
CA ILE A 18 -5.22 13.42 1.45
C ILE A 18 -3.76 13.21 1.82
N LEU A 19 -2.88 13.13 0.84
CA LEU A 19 -1.46 12.85 1.05
C LEU A 19 -0.71 13.99 1.72
N ARG A 20 -1.00 15.24 1.40
CA ARG A 20 -0.45 16.39 2.15
C ARG A 20 -0.70 16.30 3.65
N ARG A 21 -1.81 15.67 4.04
CA ARG A 21 -2.15 15.42 5.44
C ARG A 21 -1.59 14.12 5.98
N CYS A 22 -1.37 13.14 5.11
CA CYS A 22 -0.83 11.83 5.46
C CYS A 22 0.69 11.79 5.51
N HIS A 23 1.37 12.65 4.74
CA HIS A 23 2.82 12.77 4.71
C HIS A 23 3.28 13.98 5.51
N ILE A 24 3.14 13.90 6.81
CA ILE A 24 3.68 14.92 7.69
C ILE A 24 5.13 14.54 7.96
N HIS A 25 6.05 15.11 7.18
CA HIS A 25 7.49 15.00 7.38
C HIS A 25 7.97 15.96 8.46
N SER A 26 7.34 15.94 9.60
CA SER A 26 7.83 16.65 10.78
C SER A 26 8.29 15.67 11.85
N PHE A 27 9.33 16.02 12.57
CA PHE A 27 9.77 15.21 13.72
C PHE A 27 8.67 15.06 14.78
N ASP A 28 7.75 16.01 14.85
CA ASP A 28 6.66 15.99 15.83
C ASP A 28 5.52 15.05 15.39
N ASP A 29 5.22 15.01 14.09
CA ASP A 29 4.10 14.24 13.55
C ASP A 29 4.51 12.87 12.99
N GLY A 30 5.74 12.76 12.50
CA GLY A 30 6.36 11.50 12.07
C GLY A 30 5.68 10.85 10.87
N GLY A 31 5.90 9.55 10.69
CA GLY A 31 5.33 8.75 9.61
C GLY A 31 3.88 8.32 9.85
N VAL A 32 3.25 7.79 8.82
CA VAL A 32 1.83 7.43 8.78
C VAL A 32 1.62 5.97 8.43
N PHE A 33 0.62 5.35 9.07
CA PHE A 33 0.11 4.04 8.68
C PHE A 33 -1.33 4.18 8.17
N SER A 34 -1.52 3.95 6.86
CA SER A 34 -2.82 4.08 6.19
C SER A 34 -3.31 2.76 5.61
N PHE A 35 -4.62 2.64 5.49
CA PHE A 35 -5.29 1.46 4.97
C PHE A 35 -6.42 1.81 4.01
N ILE A 36 -6.44 1.14 2.86
CA ILE A 36 -7.46 1.31 1.82
C ILE A 36 -8.21 -0.01 1.68
N THR A 37 -9.53 0.02 1.81
CA THR A 37 -10.38 -1.17 1.67
C THR A 37 -11.57 -0.90 0.75
N GLY A 38 -12.06 -1.95 0.11
CA GLY A 38 -13.18 -1.88 -0.84
C GLY A 38 -13.43 -3.21 -1.52
N GLY A 39 -14.53 -3.33 -2.24
CA GLY A 39 -14.85 -4.50 -3.05
C GLY A 39 -13.81 -4.80 -4.14
N MET A 40 -13.98 -5.90 -4.82
CA MET A 40 -13.15 -6.22 -5.98
C MET A 40 -13.40 -5.20 -7.10
N GLY A 41 -12.33 -4.70 -7.72
CA GLY A 41 -12.44 -3.75 -8.84
C GLY A 41 -12.75 -2.30 -8.47
N THR A 42 -12.95 -1.97 -7.19
CA THR A 42 -13.32 -0.60 -6.75
C THR A 42 -12.17 0.40 -6.68
N GLY A 43 -10.99 0.04 -7.19
CA GLY A 43 -9.86 0.97 -7.34
C GLY A 43 -8.94 1.09 -6.14
N LYS A 44 -8.95 0.17 -5.16
CA LYS A 44 -8.03 0.18 -4.00
C LYS A 44 -6.57 0.41 -4.38
N THR A 45 -6.08 -0.44 -5.29
CA THR A 45 -4.69 -0.36 -5.76
C THR A 45 -4.46 0.93 -6.55
N SER A 46 -5.46 1.42 -7.29
CA SER A 46 -5.35 2.70 -8.01
C SER A 46 -5.21 3.89 -7.07
N VAL A 47 -5.96 3.91 -5.95
CA VAL A 47 -5.79 4.93 -4.90
C VAL A 47 -4.39 4.84 -4.28
N MET A 48 -3.92 3.64 -4.01
CA MET A 48 -2.57 3.43 -3.46
C MET A 48 -1.47 3.87 -4.45
N LEU A 49 -1.68 3.65 -5.75
CA LEU A 49 -0.79 4.16 -6.80
C LEU A 49 -0.79 5.69 -6.90
N CYS A 50 -1.93 6.35 -6.71
CA CYS A 50 -1.96 7.81 -6.60
C CYS A 50 -1.12 8.29 -5.42
N PHE A 51 -1.15 7.58 -4.29
CA PHE A 51 -0.32 7.90 -3.13
C PHE A 51 1.16 7.73 -3.44
N MET A 52 1.52 6.67 -4.13
CA MET A 52 2.91 6.42 -4.54
C MET A 52 3.41 7.45 -5.55
N ASP A 53 2.62 7.77 -6.57
CA ASP A 53 2.97 8.80 -7.57
C ASP A 53 3.19 10.18 -6.93
N TYR A 54 2.31 10.55 -5.97
CA TYR A 54 2.53 11.76 -5.18
C TYR A 54 3.86 11.72 -4.43
N THR A 55 4.18 10.59 -3.80
CA THR A 55 5.45 10.41 -3.06
C THR A 55 6.65 10.58 -3.99
N LEU A 56 6.65 9.89 -5.14
CA LEU A 56 7.74 9.95 -6.11
C LEU A 56 7.95 11.37 -6.65
N LYS A 57 6.87 12.14 -6.84
CA LYS A 57 6.94 13.53 -7.33
C LYS A 57 7.43 14.53 -6.30
N HIS A 58 6.99 14.38 -5.06
CA HIS A 58 7.27 15.39 -4.02
C HIS A 58 8.46 15.05 -3.14
N TYR A 59 8.88 13.78 -3.11
CA TYR A 59 9.98 13.27 -2.29
C TYR A 59 10.95 12.40 -3.11
N PRO A 60 11.52 12.93 -4.21
CA PRO A 60 12.31 12.12 -5.16
C PRO A 60 13.65 11.63 -4.57
N GLY A 61 14.07 12.15 -3.41
CA GLY A 61 15.26 11.67 -2.69
C GLY A 61 14.97 10.50 -1.74
N GLU A 62 13.69 10.12 -1.56
CA GLU A 62 13.30 9.08 -0.61
C GLU A 62 13.09 7.74 -1.30
N LYS A 63 13.27 6.66 -0.54
CA LYS A 63 13.11 5.30 -1.07
C LYS A 63 11.68 4.82 -0.92
N VAL A 64 11.13 4.33 -2.02
CA VAL A 64 9.78 3.78 -2.11
C VAL A 64 9.86 2.29 -2.39
N PHE A 65 9.23 1.47 -1.54
CA PHE A 65 9.16 0.03 -1.67
C PHE A 65 7.72 -0.42 -1.91
N TRP A 66 7.54 -1.30 -2.89
CA TRP A 66 6.24 -1.88 -3.25
C TRP A 66 6.24 -3.39 -3.06
N SER A 67 5.28 -3.89 -2.28
CA SER A 67 4.99 -5.32 -2.14
C SER A 67 3.85 -5.71 -3.07
N ASN A 68 4.14 -6.44 -4.13
CA ASN A 68 3.11 -6.97 -5.02
C ASN A 68 2.45 -8.22 -4.41
N ALA A 69 1.15 -8.41 -4.63
CA ALA A 69 0.50 -9.68 -4.34
C ALA A 69 1.06 -10.80 -5.23
N TYR A 70 1.18 -12.03 -4.68
CA TYR A 70 1.74 -13.15 -5.45
C TYR A 70 0.78 -13.67 -6.50
N ASN A 71 1.34 -14.20 -7.59
CA ASN A 71 0.57 -14.75 -8.71
C ASN A 71 -0.52 -13.79 -9.22
N SER A 72 -0.17 -12.51 -9.27
CA SER A 72 -1.08 -11.43 -9.62
C SER A 72 -0.42 -10.41 -10.56
N PRO A 73 -1.20 -9.53 -11.19
CA PRO A 73 -0.66 -8.43 -11.97
C PRO A 73 0.29 -7.55 -11.17
N VAL A 74 1.40 -7.14 -11.79
CA VAL A 74 2.33 -6.17 -11.21
C VAL A 74 1.71 -4.79 -11.34
N GLN A 75 0.90 -4.42 -10.36
CA GLN A 75 0.06 -3.22 -10.40
C GLN A 75 0.88 -1.91 -10.39
N SER A 76 2.04 -1.92 -9.75
CA SER A 76 2.95 -0.77 -9.69
C SER A 76 3.47 -0.32 -11.06
N LEU A 77 3.49 -1.20 -12.06
CA LEU A 77 3.86 -0.83 -13.44
C LEU A 77 2.95 0.21 -14.09
N LYS A 78 1.77 0.45 -13.55
CA LYS A 78 0.87 1.49 -14.05
C LYS A 78 1.43 2.90 -13.96
N ILE A 79 2.47 3.12 -13.13
CA ILE A 79 3.19 4.41 -13.07
C ILE A 79 4.20 4.60 -14.21
N GLY A 80 4.48 3.56 -14.99
CA GLY A 80 5.47 3.54 -16.08
C GLY A 80 6.75 2.79 -15.73
N LEU A 81 7.37 2.20 -16.75
CA LEU A 81 8.65 1.46 -16.58
C LEU A 81 9.79 2.36 -16.15
N ASP A 82 9.84 3.59 -16.65
CA ASP A 82 10.91 4.56 -16.35
C ASP A 82 10.99 4.94 -14.86
N HIS A 83 9.93 4.64 -14.11
CA HIS A 83 9.85 4.88 -12.66
C HIS A 83 9.80 3.60 -11.84
N HIS A 84 10.20 2.46 -12.44
CA HIS A 84 10.00 1.15 -11.83
C HIS A 84 11.28 0.36 -11.79
N HIS A 85 11.68 -0.10 -10.62
CA HIS A 85 12.87 -0.91 -10.36
C HIS A 85 12.45 -2.26 -9.77
N ILE A 86 12.71 -3.36 -10.47
CA ILE A 86 12.33 -4.71 -10.03
C ILE A 86 13.47 -5.32 -9.22
N MET A 87 13.17 -5.70 -7.99
CA MET A 87 14.12 -6.26 -7.04
C MET A 87 13.69 -7.66 -6.58
N VAL A 88 14.56 -8.64 -6.69
CA VAL A 88 14.27 -10.05 -6.40
C VAL A 88 15.25 -10.59 -5.39
N GLN A 89 14.74 -11.24 -4.33
CA GLN A 89 15.59 -11.91 -3.35
C GLN A 89 16.36 -13.06 -4.00
N GLN A 90 17.65 -13.20 -3.68
CA GLN A 90 18.48 -14.30 -4.17
C GLN A 90 17.83 -15.66 -3.79
N GLY A 91 17.68 -16.53 -4.78
CA GLY A 91 17.02 -17.82 -4.62
C GLY A 91 15.49 -17.80 -4.72
N CYS A 92 14.87 -16.61 -4.85
CA CYS A 92 13.45 -16.53 -5.14
C CYS A 92 13.20 -16.86 -6.62
N GLY A 93 12.42 -17.90 -6.87
CA GLY A 93 12.01 -18.31 -8.22
C GLY A 93 10.84 -17.47 -8.73
N VAL A 94 11.07 -16.23 -9.14
CA VAL A 94 10.03 -15.40 -9.77
C VAL A 94 10.14 -15.44 -11.29
N SER A 95 9.00 -15.55 -11.97
CA SER A 95 8.88 -15.42 -13.43
C SER A 95 7.85 -14.35 -13.78
N PHE A 96 8.10 -13.62 -14.86
CA PHE A 96 7.22 -12.56 -15.34
C PHE A 96 6.58 -12.96 -16.66
N HIS A 97 5.30 -12.63 -16.81
CA HIS A 97 4.51 -12.97 -17.99
C HIS A 97 3.74 -11.75 -18.48
N ASP A 98 3.76 -11.50 -19.79
CA ASP A 98 2.96 -10.45 -20.41
C ASP A 98 1.52 -10.93 -20.61
N ARG A 99 0.57 -10.30 -19.94
CA ARG A 99 -0.87 -10.63 -20.03
C ARG A 99 -1.49 -10.21 -21.36
N THR A 100 -0.91 -9.22 -22.04
CA THR A 100 -1.38 -8.77 -23.35
C THR A 100 -1.02 -9.77 -24.46
N GLN A 101 0.02 -10.58 -24.24
CA GLN A 101 0.55 -11.57 -25.16
C GLN A 101 0.26 -13.03 -24.73
N ARG A 102 -0.95 -13.31 -24.28
CA ARG A 102 -1.38 -14.66 -23.83
C ARG A 102 -0.45 -15.27 -22.77
N LEU A 103 -0.01 -14.45 -21.82
CA LEU A 103 0.93 -14.84 -20.76
C LEU A 103 2.27 -15.37 -21.29
N ARG A 104 2.79 -14.79 -22.36
CA ARG A 104 4.16 -15.07 -22.81
C ARG A 104 5.15 -14.66 -21.71
N GLN A 105 6.08 -15.56 -21.41
CA GLN A 105 7.16 -15.25 -20.47
C GLN A 105 8.02 -14.11 -21.01
N ILE A 106 8.35 -13.17 -20.13
CA ILE A 106 9.24 -12.02 -20.39
C ILE A 106 10.39 -12.03 -19.40
N HIS A 107 11.48 -11.38 -19.74
CA HIS A 107 12.68 -11.28 -18.93
C HIS A 107 13.02 -9.79 -18.72
N PRO A 108 12.35 -9.12 -17.75
CA PRO A 108 12.71 -7.74 -17.42
C PRO A 108 14.08 -7.67 -16.76
N ASP A 109 14.68 -6.50 -16.77
CA ASP A 109 15.85 -6.23 -15.94
C ASP A 109 15.49 -6.33 -14.47
N ILE A 110 16.25 -7.14 -13.73
CA ILE A 110 16.02 -7.37 -12.31
C ILE A 110 17.32 -7.16 -11.51
N THR A 111 17.18 -6.51 -10.38
CA THR A 111 18.26 -6.41 -9.39
C THR A 111 18.10 -7.49 -8.34
N VAL A 112 19.10 -8.35 -8.20
CA VAL A 112 19.10 -9.42 -7.19
C VAL A 112 19.73 -8.90 -5.90
N PHE A 113 19.07 -9.15 -4.75
CA PHE A 113 19.57 -8.79 -3.42
C PHE A 113 19.64 -10.01 -2.49
N LYS A 114 20.55 -9.95 -1.49
CA LYS A 114 20.82 -11.08 -0.56
C LYS A 114 20.13 -10.93 0.79
N GLY A 115 20.02 -9.73 1.31
CA GLY A 115 19.44 -9.42 2.62
C GLY A 115 18.91 -7.99 2.67
N PHE A 116 18.40 -7.56 3.82
CA PHE A 116 17.72 -6.27 3.95
C PHE A 116 18.65 -5.07 3.73
N GLU A 117 19.88 -5.13 4.23
CA GLU A 117 20.87 -4.08 4.00
C GLU A 117 21.24 -3.98 2.51
N ASP A 118 21.46 -5.11 1.84
CA ASP A 118 21.75 -5.16 0.41
C ASP A 118 20.54 -4.68 -0.42
N LEU A 119 19.30 -5.06 -0.04
CA LEU A 119 18.07 -4.55 -0.62
C LEU A 119 17.99 -3.02 -0.48
N TYR A 120 18.19 -2.52 0.74
CA TYR A 120 18.11 -1.09 1.01
C TYR A 120 19.15 -0.30 0.23
N ASN A 121 20.39 -0.77 0.19
CA ASN A 121 21.50 -0.09 -0.52
C ASN A 121 21.32 -0.09 -2.04
N LYS A 122 20.70 -1.13 -2.60
CA LYS A 122 20.41 -1.23 -4.04
C LYS A 122 19.11 -0.54 -4.46
N ALA A 123 18.25 -0.22 -3.54
CA ALA A 123 17.00 0.49 -3.82
C ALA A 123 17.29 1.92 -4.30
N GLU A 124 16.67 2.29 -5.42
CA GLU A 124 16.87 3.58 -6.06
C GLU A 124 15.87 4.62 -5.49
N PRO A 125 16.36 5.78 -4.99
CA PRO A 125 15.49 6.88 -4.61
C PRO A 125 14.70 7.41 -5.82
N GLY A 126 13.48 7.89 -5.60
CA GLY A 126 12.62 8.39 -6.68
C GLY A 126 12.07 7.33 -7.63
N MET A 127 12.34 6.06 -7.36
CA MET A 127 11.82 4.92 -8.12
C MET A 127 10.86 4.07 -7.25
N CYS A 128 9.88 3.45 -7.88
CA CYS A 128 9.13 2.38 -7.27
C CYS A 128 9.97 1.10 -7.23
N ASN A 129 10.58 0.81 -6.10
CA ASN A 129 11.32 -0.43 -5.91
C ASN A 129 10.32 -1.57 -5.62
N CYS A 130 9.94 -2.31 -6.65
CA CYS A 130 9.01 -3.45 -6.57
C CYS A 130 9.76 -4.69 -6.12
N VAL A 131 9.53 -5.11 -4.86
CA VAL A 131 10.34 -6.13 -4.19
C VAL A 131 9.61 -7.46 -4.12
N PHE A 132 10.31 -8.53 -4.53
CA PHE A 132 9.84 -9.90 -4.45
C PHE A 132 10.71 -10.70 -3.47
N PHE A 133 10.12 -11.11 -2.35
CA PHE A 133 10.68 -12.10 -1.43
C PHE A 133 10.17 -13.50 -1.78
N GLY A 134 10.88 -14.55 -1.38
CA GLY A 134 10.40 -15.93 -1.53
C GLY A 134 9.18 -16.25 -0.66
N ASP A 135 9.03 -15.53 0.45
CA ASP A 135 7.87 -15.59 1.36
C ASP A 135 7.40 -14.17 1.67
N ARG A 136 6.11 -13.87 1.48
CA ARG A 136 5.54 -12.56 1.79
C ARG A 136 5.63 -12.17 3.25
N MET A 137 5.69 -13.13 4.17
CA MET A 137 5.84 -12.87 5.60
C MET A 137 7.17 -12.19 5.95
N VAL A 138 8.16 -12.22 5.04
CA VAL A 138 9.44 -11.51 5.16
C VAL A 138 9.25 -9.99 5.16
N TRP A 139 8.16 -9.48 4.59
CA TRP A 139 7.84 -8.06 4.64
C TRP A 139 7.72 -7.53 6.07
N MET A 140 7.22 -8.33 7.02
CA MET A 140 7.18 -7.92 8.43
C MET A 140 8.59 -7.69 9.00
N ASP A 141 9.54 -8.57 8.65
CA ASP A 141 10.93 -8.45 9.10
C ASP A 141 11.65 -7.28 8.40
N PHE A 142 11.32 -7.03 7.13
CA PHE A 142 11.88 -5.88 6.40
C PHE A 142 11.38 -4.55 6.98
N ILE A 143 10.10 -4.44 7.32
CA ILE A 143 9.56 -3.25 8.00
C ILE A 143 10.22 -3.07 9.37
N HIS A 144 10.47 -4.16 10.10
CA HIS A 144 11.24 -4.11 11.35
C HIS A 144 12.65 -3.56 11.13
N TYR A 145 13.35 -4.01 10.08
CA TYR A 145 14.67 -3.49 9.69
C TYR A 145 14.64 -2.00 9.35
N LEU A 146 13.65 -1.55 8.55
CA LEU A 146 13.52 -0.16 8.12
C LEU A 146 13.36 0.83 9.29
N ARG A 147 12.82 0.39 10.43
CA ARG A 147 12.74 1.22 11.64
C ARG A 147 14.09 1.72 12.15
N GLY A 148 15.16 0.97 11.90
CA GLY A 148 16.52 1.31 12.33
C GLY A 148 17.31 2.15 11.34
N VAL A 149 16.77 2.42 10.15
CA VAL A 149 17.51 3.06 9.06
C VAL A 149 17.74 4.56 9.33
N GLY A 150 16.77 5.24 9.95
CA GLY A 150 16.90 6.67 10.30
C GLY A 150 16.75 7.63 9.13
N GLU A 151 16.18 7.18 8.01
CA GLU A 151 15.85 7.98 6.82
C GLU A 151 14.36 7.85 6.49
N TRP A 152 13.81 8.82 5.75
CA TRP A 152 12.45 8.72 5.28
C TRP A 152 12.30 7.63 4.24
N VAL A 153 11.38 6.70 4.49
CA VAL A 153 11.06 5.59 3.60
C VAL A 153 9.54 5.41 3.47
N HIS A 154 9.12 4.92 2.31
CA HIS A 154 7.71 4.67 2.01
C HIS A 154 7.53 3.19 1.63
N VAL A 155 6.60 2.53 2.29
CA VAL A 155 6.27 1.12 2.03
C VAL A 155 4.82 1.00 1.57
N TYR A 156 4.61 0.39 0.43
CA TYR A 156 3.29 0.13 -0.15
C TYR A 156 3.04 -1.38 -0.19
N ILE A 157 1.99 -1.83 0.49
CA ILE A 157 1.67 -3.26 0.61
C ILE A 157 0.34 -3.54 -0.10
N ASP A 158 0.42 -4.19 -1.25
CA ASP A 158 -0.75 -4.69 -1.96
C ASP A 158 -1.20 -6.01 -1.31
N GLU A 159 -2.45 -6.08 -0.89
CA GLU A 159 -3.10 -7.18 -0.17
C GLU A 159 -2.44 -7.53 1.18
N LEU A 160 -2.65 -6.68 2.18
CA LEU A 160 -2.10 -6.85 3.54
C LEU A 160 -2.62 -8.13 4.24
N SER A 161 -3.81 -8.62 3.90
CA SER A 161 -4.35 -9.86 4.48
C SER A 161 -3.48 -11.10 4.21
N GLU A 162 -2.68 -11.09 3.14
CA GLU A 162 -1.72 -12.16 2.86
C GLU A 162 -0.49 -12.12 3.78
N ILE A 163 -0.19 -10.96 4.38
CA ILE A 163 0.92 -10.78 5.31
C ILE A 163 0.45 -10.89 6.76
N SER A 164 -0.71 -10.34 7.07
CA SER A 164 -1.28 -10.27 8.42
C SER A 164 -2.74 -10.74 8.45
N PRO A 165 -3.01 -12.03 8.22
CA PRO A 165 -4.37 -12.57 8.23
C PRO A 165 -5.00 -12.53 9.63
N ALA A 166 -6.33 -12.42 9.68
CA ALA A 166 -7.11 -12.28 10.92
C ALA A 166 -6.96 -13.46 11.90
N PHE A 167 -6.80 -14.67 11.34
CA PHE A 167 -6.72 -15.89 12.12
C PHE A 167 -5.35 -16.54 11.98
N THR A 168 -4.59 -16.51 13.05
CA THR A 168 -3.23 -17.06 13.09
C THR A 168 -2.96 -17.77 14.41
N SER A 169 -2.00 -18.69 14.40
CA SER A 169 -1.56 -19.44 15.58
C SER A 169 -0.04 -19.62 15.60
N GLY A 170 0.49 -20.08 16.68
CA GLY A 170 1.89 -20.48 16.81
C GLY A 170 2.89 -19.36 16.53
N LYS A 171 3.88 -19.64 15.69
CA LYS A 171 4.97 -18.71 15.36
C LYS A 171 4.46 -17.46 14.63
N LEU A 172 3.51 -17.62 13.72
CA LEU A 172 2.95 -16.51 12.95
C LEU A 172 2.19 -15.54 13.87
N PHE A 173 1.46 -16.03 14.87
CA PHE A 173 0.79 -15.19 15.86
C PHE A 173 1.78 -14.27 16.59
N LYS A 174 2.96 -14.80 16.98
CA LYS A 174 4.01 -14.01 17.64
C LYS A 174 4.60 -12.98 16.68
N LYS A 175 4.87 -13.37 15.42
CA LYS A 175 5.42 -12.50 14.39
C LYS A 175 4.49 -11.32 14.07
N ILE A 176 3.18 -11.55 13.93
CA ILE A 176 2.19 -10.49 13.75
C ILE A 176 2.10 -9.59 14.98
N GLY A 177 2.26 -10.14 16.19
CA GLY A 177 2.36 -9.34 17.40
C GLY A 177 3.52 -8.35 17.35
N GLN A 178 4.71 -8.80 16.95
CA GLN A 178 5.87 -7.94 16.75
C GLN A 178 5.62 -6.90 15.66
N PHE A 179 5.10 -7.31 14.51
CA PHE A 179 4.74 -6.42 13.41
C PHE A 179 3.77 -5.32 13.84
N SER A 180 2.77 -5.66 14.65
CA SER A 180 1.87 -4.66 15.24
C SER A 180 2.58 -3.64 16.13
N MET A 181 3.61 -4.05 16.85
CA MET A 181 4.43 -3.13 17.64
C MET A 181 5.29 -2.24 16.74
N ASP A 182 5.84 -2.79 15.67
CA ASP A 182 6.62 -2.03 14.68
C ASP A 182 5.77 -0.95 14.03
N LEU A 183 4.55 -1.28 13.63
CA LEU A 183 3.60 -0.31 13.04
C LEU A 183 3.18 0.79 14.02
N LYS A 184 3.14 0.51 15.33
CA LYS A 184 2.92 1.55 16.35
C LYS A 184 4.04 2.59 16.37
N GLU A 185 5.26 2.16 16.07
CA GLU A 185 6.45 3.02 16.12
C GLU A 185 6.75 3.74 14.79
N VAL A 186 5.98 3.47 13.71
CA VAL A 186 6.13 4.09 12.38
C VAL A 186 6.29 5.61 12.46
N ARG A 187 5.50 6.28 13.31
CA ARG A 187 5.58 7.73 13.52
C ARG A 187 6.97 8.20 13.96
N LYS A 188 7.68 7.40 14.76
CA LYS A 188 8.99 7.77 15.32
C LYS A 188 10.14 7.39 14.41
N CYS A 189 9.89 6.62 13.37
CA CYS A 189 10.91 5.98 12.56
C CYS A 189 11.03 6.57 11.13
N MET A 190 10.48 7.75 10.89
CA MET A 190 10.49 8.38 9.57
C MET A 190 10.01 7.43 8.45
N MET A 191 8.94 6.68 8.72
CA MET A 191 8.44 5.67 7.80
C MET A 191 6.96 5.85 7.55
N ASN A 192 6.55 5.86 6.27
CA ASN A 192 5.17 5.81 5.85
C ASN A 192 4.83 4.40 5.35
N VAL A 193 3.73 3.82 5.83
CA VAL A 193 3.27 2.50 5.40
C VAL A 193 1.84 2.62 4.88
N HIS A 194 1.64 2.29 3.62
CA HIS A 194 0.35 2.33 2.95
C HIS A 194 -0.05 0.92 2.53
N CYS A 195 -1.23 0.48 2.92
CA CYS A 195 -1.69 -0.87 2.67
C CYS A 195 -3.08 -0.88 2.06
N ASN A 196 -3.39 -1.94 1.33
CA ASN A 196 -4.76 -2.24 0.96
C ASN A 196 -5.14 -3.70 1.31
N SER A 197 -6.42 -3.98 1.37
CA SER A 197 -7.00 -5.31 1.37
C SER A 197 -8.49 -5.24 1.03
N GLN A 198 -9.09 -6.39 0.70
CA GLN A 198 -10.51 -6.45 0.34
C GLN A 198 -11.42 -6.11 1.51
N ALA A 199 -11.11 -6.61 2.71
CA ALA A 199 -11.92 -6.33 3.88
C ALA A 199 -11.07 -6.10 5.14
N LEU A 200 -11.43 -5.09 5.91
CA LEU A 200 -10.78 -4.80 7.19
C LEU A 200 -10.82 -5.98 8.18
N PRO A 201 -11.91 -6.75 8.29
CA PRO A 201 -11.97 -7.93 9.16
C PRO A 201 -10.99 -9.05 8.81
N ASP A 202 -10.46 -9.10 7.58
CA ASP A 202 -9.53 -10.15 7.13
C ASP A 202 -8.11 -9.94 7.68
N ILE A 203 -7.86 -8.80 8.33
CA ILE A 203 -6.58 -8.44 8.92
C ILE A 203 -6.62 -8.66 10.42
N ASP A 204 -5.49 -9.11 10.99
CA ASP A 204 -5.33 -9.27 12.44
C ASP A 204 -5.71 -7.97 13.19
N HIS A 205 -6.53 -8.10 14.22
CA HIS A 205 -7.07 -6.95 14.97
C HIS A 205 -5.98 -6.07 15.61
N ARG A 206 -4.83 -6.66 15.98
CA ARG A 206 -3.69 -5.92 16.54
C ARG A 206 -3.07 -4.97 15.53
N VAL A 207 -3.00 -5.39 14.26
CA VAL A 207 -2.49 -4.58 13.13
C VAL A 207 -3.51 -3.53 12.74
N ARG A 208 -4.76 -3.91 12.51
CA ARG A 208 -5.79 -2.94 12.07
C ARG A 208 -6.08 -1.85 13.09
N SER A 209 -5.84 -2.10 14.40
CA SER A 209 -5.97 -1.07 15.44
C SER A 209 -4.90 0.03 15.34
N LYS A 210 -3.87 -0.12 14.50
CA LYS A 210 -2.78 0.85 14.32
C LYS A 210 -2.98 1.78 13.15
N PHE A 211 -3.94 1.51 12.25
CA PHE A 211 -4.21 2.40 11.15
C PHE A 211 -4.61 3.79 11.66
N MET A 212 -3.88 4.78 11.22
CA MET A 212 -4.13 6.18 11.52
C MET A 212 -5.14 6.76 10.52
N ILE A 213 -5.08 6.28 9.30
CA ILE A 213 -5.95 6.69 8.20
C ILE A 213 -6.58 5.44 7.62
N ARG A 214 -7.88 5.48 7.40
CA ARG A 214 -8.64 4.43 6.73
C ARG A 214 -9.44 5.03 5.60
N VAL A 215 -9.33 4.43 4.42
CA VAL A 215 -10.11 4.77 3.23
C VAL A 215 -11.04 3.61 2.93
N PHE A 216 -12.34 3.86 2.93
CA PHE A 216 -13.36 2.87 2.58
C PHE A 216 -13.92 3.23 1.21
N LEU A 217 -13.75 2.34 0.25
CA LEU A 217 -14.32 2.41 -1.10
C LEU A 217 -15.61 1.57 -1.16
N PRO A 218 -16.40 1.67 -2.25
CA PRO A 218 -17.60 0.86 -2.43
C PRO A 218 -17.35 -0.63 -2.18
N GLY A 219 -18.30 -1.30 -1.54
CA GLY A 219 -18.20 -2.72 -1.19
C GLY A 219 -17.22 -3.06 -0.07
N ALA A 220 -16.63 -2.06 0.61
CA ALA A 220 -15.84 -2.29 1.80
C ALA A 220 -16.69 -2.90 2.92
N ARG A 221 -16.04 -3.67 3.81
CA ARG A 221 -16.66 -4.15 5.04
C ARG A 221 -16.08 -3.41 6.23
N ALA A 222 -16.97 -2.73 6.97
CA ALA A 222 -16.59 -2.08 8.22
C ALA A 222 -16.21 -3.13 9.27
N GLY A 223 -15.08 -2.92 9.95
CA GLY A 223 -14.76 -3.69 11.16
C GLY A 223 -15.52 -3.17 12.37
N LYS A 224 -15.63 -3.97 13.43
CA LYS A 224 -16.24 -3.56 14.70
C LYS A 224 -15.56 -2.36 15.35
N ASP A 225 -14.31 -2.13 15.01
CA ASP A 225 -13.43 -1.04 15.44
C ASP A 225 -13.49 0.18 14.51
N SER A 226 -14.27 0.12 13.45
CA SER A 226 -14.56 1.27 12.58
C SER A 226 -15.65 2.14 13.17
N ARG A 227 -15.50 3.45 13.07
CA ARG A 227 -16.55 4.42 13.43
C ARG A 227 -17.60 4.60 12.33
N ILE A 228 -17.28 4.19 11.10
CA ILE A 228 -18.18 4.24 9.96
C ILE A 228 -19.12 3.05 10.03
N THR A 229 -20.42 3.29 9.88
CA THR A 229 -21.42 2.22 9.81
C THR A 229 -21.38 1.52 8.45
N GLN A 230 -21.74 0.24 8.40
CA GLN A 230 -21.83 -0.49 7.14
C GLN A 230 -22.82 0.19 6.17
N GLY A 231 -23.96 0.70 6.66
CA GLY A 231 -24.94 1.39 5.83
C GLY A 231 -24.39 2.67 5.17
N ALA A 232 -23.45 3.36 5.81
CA ALA A 232 -22.79 4.50 5.18
C ALA A 232 -21.86 4.07 4.03
N ILE A 233 -21.18 2.93 4.17
CA ILE A 233 -20.34 2.36 3.11
C ILE A 233 -21.20 1.84 1.96
N ASP A 234 -22.32 1.19 2.24
CA ASP A 234 -23.22 0.62 1.23
C ASP A 234 -23.87 1.70 0.35
N ASN A 235 -23.90 2.94 0.83
CA ASN A 235 -24.41 4.10 0.10
C ASN A 235 -23.34 4.79 -0.78
N LEU A 236 -22.08 4.33 -0.76
CA LEU A 236 -21.06 4.89 -1.63
C LEU A 236 -21.33 4.50 -3.09
N SER A 237 -21.23 5.47 -3.98
CA SER A 237 -21.46 5.27 -5.40
C SER A 237 -20.15 4.96 -6.14
N GLU A 238 -20.24 4.11 -7.16
CA GLU A 238 -19.22 3.92 -8.17
C GLU A 238 -19.55 4.86 -9.35
N ASP A 239 -18.67 5.81 -9.64
CA ASP A 239 -18.85 6.66 -10.81
C ASP A 239 -18.31 5.94 -12.06
N PRO A 240 -19.18 5.61 -13.04
CA PRO A 240 -18.77 4.99 -14.29
C PRO A 240 -17.78 5.84 -15.10
N LYS A 241 -17.69 7.14 -14.81
CA LYS A 241 -16.78 8.09 -15.50
C LYS A 241 -15.39 8.18 -14.88
N GLY A 242 -15.07 7.34 -13.90
CA GLY A 242 -13.70 7.13 -13.45
C GLY A 242 -13.33 7.69 -12.08
N GLY A 243 -14.31 8.05 -11.26
CA GLY A 243 -14.10 8.34 -9.85
C GLY A 243 -14.93 7.41 -8.98
N ASN A 244 -14.43 7.05 -7.81
CA ASN A 244 -15.20 6.32 -6.81
C ASN A 244 -15.35 7.18 -5.57
N GLU A 245 -16.57 7.26 -5.03
CA GLU A 245 -16.75 7.80 -3.69
C GLU A 245 -16.02 6.94 -2.67
N GLY A 246 -15.47 7.58 -1.66
CA GLY A 246 -14.84 6.89 -0.54
C GLY A 246 -15.10 7.63 0.77
N TYR A 247 -15.13 6.90 1.86
CA TYR A 247 -15.03 7.49 3.19
C TYR A 247 -13.60 7.50 3.67
N LEU A 248 -13.17 8.66 4.16
CA LEU A 248 -11.90 8.85 4.83
C LEU A 248 -12.14 8.94 6.34
N GLU A 249 -11.48 8.09 7.12
CA GLU A 249 -11.42 8.16 8.58
C GLU A 249 -9.99 8.52 9.00
N TYR A 250 -9.83 9.63 9.75
CA TYR A 250 -8.55 10.08 10.28
C TYR A 250 -8.72 10.67 11.68
N SER A 251 -7.96 10.18 12.64
CA SER A 251 -7.95 10.68 14.05
C SER A 251 -9.37 10.87 14.65
N GLY A 252 -10.30 9.98 14.29
CA GLY A 252 -11.67 10.02 14.77
C GLY A 252 -12.60 11.00 14.06
N LYS A 253 -12.10 11.70 13.04
CA LYS A 253 -12.90 12.48 12.09
C LYS A 253 -13.11 11.64 10.84
N PHE A 254 -14.23 11.80 10.16
CA PHE A 254 -14.56 11.10 8.93
C PHE A 254 -15.32 12.00 7.98
N GLY A 255 -15.20 11.75 6.70
CA GLY A 255 -15.90 12.48 5.65
C GLY A 255 -15.91 11.71 4.34
N THR A 256 -16.82 12.08 3.44
CA THR A 256 -16.85 11.56 2.08
C THR A 256 -15.81 12.25 1.22
N THR A 257 -15.25 11.50 0.30
CA THR A 257 -14.29 11.99 -0.70
C THR A 257 -14.56 11.32 -2.05
N ILE A 258 -14.21 11.99 -3.12
CA ILE A 258 -14.23 11.41 -4.46
C ILE A 258 -12.78 11.25 -4.93
N PHE A 259 -12.40 10.02 -5.23
CA PHE A 259 -11.11 9.74 -5.86
C PHE A 259 -11.28 9.91 -7.37
N LYS A 260 -10.84 11.07 -7.88
CA LYS A 260 -10.65 11.31 -9.31
C LYS A 260 -9.26 10.85 -9.73
N ASP A 261 -9.07 10.63 -11.01
CA ASP A 261 -7.77 10.25 -11.60
C ASP A 261 -7.27 8.87 -11.14
N ILE A 262 -8.17 7.87 -11.21
CA ILE A 262 -7.78 6.49 -10.97
C ILE A 262 -6.76 6.06 -12.04
N TYR A 263 -5.60 5.63 -11.62
CA TYR A 263 -4.56 5.08 -12.49
C TYR A 263 -5.10 3.90 -13.30
N ARG A 264 -5.05 4.02 -14.62
CA ARG A 264 -5.41 2.95 -15.55
C ARG A 264 -4.14 2.25 -16.03
N PRO A 265 -4.21 0.96 -16.39
CA PRO A 265 -3.09 0.29 -17.01
C PRO A 265 -2.63 1.07 -18.24
N GLN A 266 -1.33 1.31 -18.38
CA GLN A 266 -0.77 1.77 -19.62
C GLN A 266 -0.93 0.67 -20.68
N GLU A 267 -1.27 1.04 -21.92
CA GLU A 267 -1.31 0.08 -23.02
C GLU A 267 0.05 -0.60 -23.15
N GLY A 268 0.06 -1.93 -23.20
CA GLY A 268 1.27 -2.74 -23.37
C GLY A 268 2.03 -3.10 -22.08
N LEU A 269 1.69 -2.54 -20.91
CA LEU A 269 2.39 -2.82 -19.66
C LEU A 269 1.49 -3.58 -18.66
N GLN A 270 1.13 -4.82 -18.99
CA GLN A 270 0.35 -5.68 -18.10
C GLN A 270 1.12 -6.97 -17.80
N TRP A 271 2.05 -6.88 -16.86
CA TRP A 271 2.81 -8.05 -16.45
C TRP A 271 2.19 -8.73 -15.23
N GLU A 272 2.34 -10.03 -15.18
CA GLU A 272 2.00 -10.88 -14.04
C GLU A 272 3.28 -11.49 -13.48
N ALA A 273 3.49 -11.34 -12.19
CA ALA A 273 4.58 -12.00 -11.49
C ALA A 273 4.08 -13.31 -10.88
N ARG A 274 4.79 -14.42 -11.16
CA ARG A 274 4.54 -15.74 -10.58
C ARG A 274 5.72 -16.18 -9.77
N ILE A 275 5.46 -16.61 -8.54
CA ILE A 275 6.49 -17.15 -7.67
C ILE A 275 6.39 -18.67 -7.69
N ASN A 276 7.48 -19.33 -8.11
CA ASN A 276 7.57 -20.78 -8.15
C ASN A 276 7.90 -21.31 -6.75
N GLY A 277 7.08 -22.24 -6.26
CA GLY A 277 7.37 -22.96 -5.00
C GLY A 277 6.66 -22.43 -3.75
N VAL A 278 5.59 -21.67 -3.92
CA VAL A 278 4.65 -21.36 -2.82
C VAL A 278 3.41 -22.22 -2.97
#